data_6fef31508fe98b606a018e0c278c0420
#
_entry.id   6fef31508fe98b606a018e0c278c0420
#
_cell.length_a   1.000
_cell.length_b   1.000
_cell.length_c   1.000
_cell.angle_alpha   90.00
_cell.angle_beta   90.00
_cell.angle_gamma   90.00
#
_symmetry.space_group_name_H-M   'P 1'
#
loop_
_entity.id
_entity.type
_entity.pdbx_description
1 polymer ?
#
loop_
_entity_poly.entity_id
_entity_poly.type
_entity_poly.pdbx_seq_one_letter_code
_entity_poly.pdbx_strand_id
1 'polypeptide(L)'
;MKKLLVIANPYPPMASAGTTRVVRFLRHLPDEGWEPSVLTAKAEGPAAVPPGVRVARAAVPWPKQLLGGGRRSTKVNRWVAVPDPYFAWVGPAVMKGREIFKRERFDVIMSSSPRASVHLVAAVLSEHASVPWLADYRDPWSTYQFRQYPTRAHKASHEKLEAWALGRAVAVTAVNRPIVDDLVARAPWLEGHAHVLPNGFDRAEQPADVSLGEGFWIVHTGRLYGREQQVAAFLEALAALPQDVKALFVGVDESRVRPDADRLGLGDRVRVEPLVPLPVALGYQRAADALLLVNGRRPESMSSKVFEYLQAGRPIFAISPAGSAARALFDEVGGGTCVQPDDRMAGPLAAFVAAARAGEAPVAAPGDLGRYELGHLTHELAGILDGLAGRPWIADPDDREPAAEAPE
;
A
#
# COMPACT_ATOMS: atom_id res chain seq x y z
N MET A 1 12.40 24.66 -9.88
CA MET A 1 11.67 23.48 -9.39
C MET A 1 11.24 23.74 -7.95
N LYS A 2 10.01 23.41 -7.60
CA LYS A 2 9.50 23.43 -6.23
C LYS A 2 10.13 22.31 -5.43
N LYS A 3 10.32 22.49 -4.12
CA LYS A 3 11.03 21.55 -3.27
C LYS A 3 10.08 20.82 -2.33
N LEU A 4 10.14 19.49 -2.33
CA LEU A 4 9.33 18.61 -1.51
C LEU A 4 10.19 17.89 -0.48
N LEU A 5 9.86 18.01 0.81
CA LEU A 5 10.43 17.16 1.85
C LEU A 5 9.49 15.97 2.13
N VAL A 6 9.92 14.78 1.77
CA VAL A 6 9.17 13.54 2.01
C VAL A 6 9.66 12.85 3.29
N ILE A 7 8.75 12.60 4.21
CA ILE A 7 8.99 11.84 5.44
C ILE A 7 8.43 10.44 5.26
N ALA A 8 9.31 9.46 5.06
CA ALA A 8 8.91 8.08 4.75
C ALA A 8 9.72 7.06 5.55
N ASN A 9 9.01 6.06 6.08
CA ASN A 9 9.60 4.89 6.71
C ASN A 9 8.59 3.73 6.63
N PRO A 10 8.91 2.61 5.94
CA PRO A 10 10.22 2.26 5.35
C PRO A 10 10.55 3.04 4.07
N TYR A 11 11.84 3.18 3.81
CA TYR A 11 12.42 3.73 2.57
C TYR A 11 13.73 2.98 2.22
N PRO A 12 14.21 2.97 0.96
CA PRO A 12 15.46 2.29 0.63
C PRO A 12 16.61 2.64 1.60
N PRO A 13 17.43 1.65 1.99
CA PRO A 13 17.59 0.32 1.40
C PRO A 13 16.60 -0.76 1.87
N MET A 14 15.62 -0.44 2.73
CA MET A 14 14.55 -1.38 3.10
C MET A 14 13.63 -1.64 1.90
N ALA A 15 13.39 -2.93 1.61
CA ALA A 15 12.42 -3.35 0.60
C ALA A 15 11.07 -3.71 1.26
N SER A 16 10.01 -3.03 0.88
CA SER A 16 8.64 -3.31 1.33
C SER A 16 7.62 -2.68 0.39
N ALA A 17 6.38 -3.10 0.47
CA ALA A 17 5.32 -2.46 -0.30
C ALA A 17 5.13 -0.96 0.03
N GLY A 18 5.43 -0.52 1.27
CA GLY A 18 5.46 0.90 1.62
C GLY A 18 6.58 1.67 0.94
N THR A 19 7.75 1.04 0.79
CA THR A 19 8.87 1.59 0.03
C THR A 19 8.51 1.79 -1.44
N THR A 20 7.85 0.81 -2.06
CA THR A 20 7.51 0.83 -3.50
C THR A 20 6.66 2.04 -3.87
N ARG A 21 5.60 2.36 -3.10
CA ARG A 21 4.74 3.52 -3.38
C ARG A 21 5.54 4.83 -3.43
N VAL A 22 6.32 5.09 -2.38
CA VAL A 22 7.10 6.33 -2.29
C VAL A 22 8.14 6.40 -3.40
N VAL A 23 8.89 5.31 -3.64
CA VAL A 23 9.91 5.24 -4.69
C VAL A 23 9.32 5.51 -6.07
N ARG A 24 8.15 4.94 -6.38
CA ARG A 24 7.45 5.14 -7.65
C ARG A 24 7.12 6.61 -7.86
N PHE A 25 6.45 7.28 -6.92
CA PHE A 25 6.16 8.71 -7.04
C PHE A 25 7.42 9.58 -7.14
N LEU A 26 8.45 9.30 -6.33
CA LEU A 26 9.69 10.08 -6.35
C LEU A 26 10.47 9.95 -7.66
N ARG A 27 10.23 8.89 -8.44
CA ARG A 27 10.84 8.70 -9.76
C ARG A 27 10.25 9.66 -10.81
N HIS A 28 8.94 9.93 -10.72
CA HIS A 28 8.20 10.73 -11.71
C HIS A 28 8.01 12.20 -11.31
N LEU A 29 8.08 12.54 -10.01
CA LEU A 29 7.90 13.93 -9.53
C LEU A 29 8.85 14.97 -10.17
N PRO A 30 10.11 14.66 -10.53
CA PRO A 30 10.97 15.61 -11.23
C PRO A 30 10.41 16.06 -12.59
N ASP A 31 9.72 15.18 -13.30
CA ASP A 31 9.09 15.49 -14.61
C ASP A 31 7.91 16.46 -14.42
N GLU A 32 7.31 16.48 -13.22
CA GLU A 32 6.24 17.40 -12.82
C GLU A 32 6.75 18.69 -12.15
N GLY A 33 8.06 18.97 -12.22
CA GLY A 33 8.65 20.20 -11.71
C GLY A 33 8.96 20.20 -10.19
N TRP A 34 8.92 19.04 -9.51
CA TRP A 34 9.21 18.89 -8.08
C TRP A 34 10.58 18.27 -7.83
N GLU A 35 11.37 18.86 -6.93
CA GLU A 35 12.65 18.31 -6.44
C GLU A 35 12.44 17.63 -5.09
N PRO A 36 12.35 16.29 -5.02
CA PRO A 36 12.11 15.60 -3.77
C PRO A 36 13.40 15.38 -2.97
N SER A 37 13.30 15.56 -1.66
CA SER A 37 14.29 15.12 -0.66
C SER A 37 13.59 14.24 0.36
N VAL A 38 14.27 13.21 0.88
CA VAL A 38 13.67 12.24 1.81
C VAL A 38 14.35 12.28 3.17
N LEU A 39 13.55 12.36 4.23
CA LEU A 39 13.97 12.10 5.61
C LEU A 39 13.42 10.74 6.05
N THR A 40 14.32 9.84 6.42
CA THR A 40 13.99 8.45 6.79
C THR A 40 14.82 7.94 7.95
N ALA A 41 14.49 6.76 8.46
CA ALA A 41 15.29 6.06 9.44
C ALA A 41 16.57 5.46 8.84
N LYS A 42 17.63 5.34 9.64
CA LYS A 42 18.78 4.49 9.28
C LYS A 42 18.33 3.04 9.18
N ALA A 43 18.63 2.40 8.09
CA ALA A 43 18.27 1.01 7.81
C ALA A 43 19.30 0.33 6.91
N GLU A 44 19.22 -0.98 6.83
CA GLU A 44 20.00 -1.86 5.95
C GLU A 44 19.05 -2.60 5.00
N GLY A 45 19.50 -3.01 3.83
CA GLY A 45 18.69 -3.76 2.87
C GLY A 45 19.16 -3.61 1.43
N PRO A 46 18.51 -4.30 0.48
CA PRO A 46 18.95 -4.38 -0.90
C PRO A 46 18.33 -3.32 -1.83
N ALA A 47 17.30 -2.56 -1.39
CA ALA A 47 16.60 -1.64 -2.28
C ALA A 47 17.43 -0.39 -2.59
N ALA A 48 17.48 -0.01 -3.87
CA ALA A 48 18.19 1.18 -4.34
C ALA A 48 17.37 2.46 -4.13
N VAL A 49 18.06 3.55 -3.84
CA VAL A 49 17.47 4.90 -3.84
C VAL A 49 17.29 5.36 -5.28
N PRO A 50 16.16 5.96 -5.66
CA PRO A 50 15.99 6.55 -6.99
C PRO A 50 17.09 7.58 -7.30
N PRO A 51 17.58 7.65 -8.55
CA PRO A 51 18.54 8.66 -8.96
C PRO A 51 18.01 10.09 -8.67
N GLY A 52 18.91 11.00 -8.32
CA GLY A 52 18.57 12.40 -8.07
C GLY A 52 17.89 12.71 -6.73
N VAL A 53 17.43 11.71 -5.98
CA VAL A 53 16.78 11.93 -4.69
C VAL A 53 17.80 12.05 -3.56
N ARG A 54 17.80 13.17 -2.87
CA ARG A 54 18.63 13.38 -1.67
C ARG A 54 18.00 12.71 -0.46
N VAL A 55 18.78 11.96 0.32
CA VAL A 55 18.27 11.20 1.47
C VAL A 55 19.02 11.55 2.74
N ALA A 56 18.28 12.10 3.70
CA ALA A 56 18.75 12.29 5.07
C ALA A 56 18.25 11.14 5.96
N ARG A 57 19.13 10.63 6.84
CA ARG A 57 18.83 9.49 7.70
C ARG A 57 19.02 9.85 9.17
N ALA A 58 18.01 9.57 9.99
CA ALA A 58 18.06 9.73 11.44
C ALA A 58 18.21 8.38 12.14
N ALA A 59 18.87 8.39 13.29
CA ALA A 59 19.04 7.18 14.10
C ALA A 59 17.70 6.71 14.69
N VAL A 60 17.60 5.39 14.93
CA VAL A 60 16.48 4.78 15.66
C VAL A 60 17.01 4.27 16.99
N PRO A 61 16.88 5.04 18.09
CA PRO A 61 17.34 4.62 19.42
C PRO A 61 16.38 3.60 20.05
N TRP A 62 16.20 2.47 19.39
CA TRP A 62 15.35 1.34 19.78
C TRP A 62 16.04 0.02 19.46
N PRO A 63 15.89 -1.03 20.29
CA PRO A 63 16.56 -2.30 20.04
C PRO A 63 16.20 -2.87 18.66
N LYS A 64 17.23 -3.15 17.82
CA LYS A 64 17.04 -3.67 16.45
C LYS A 64 16.18 -4.92 16.43
N GLN A 65 16.28 -5.78 17.46
CA GLN A 65 15.51 -7.01 17.61
C GLN A 65 14.00 -6.76 17.76
N LEU A 66 13.61 -5.56 18.22
CA LEU A 66 12.21 -5.14 18.38
C LEU A 66 11.66 -4.41 17.15
N LEU A 67 12.50 -3.99 16.20
CA LEU A 67 12.07 -3.37 14.94
C LEU A 67 11.53 -4.39 13.93
N GLY A 68 11.95 -5.66 14.05
CA GLY A 68 11.49 -6.76 13.20
C GLY A 68 10.05 -7.19 13.50
N GLY A 69 9.45 -7.94 12.55
CA GLY A 69 8.07 -8.47 12.64
C GLY A 69 7.94 -9.83 13.33
N GLY A 70 8.96 -10.28 14.07
CA GLY A 70 8.92 -11.57 14.77
C GLY A 70 7.85 -11.61 15.89
N ARG A 71 7.38 -12.82 16.23
CA ARG A 71 6.30 -13.03 17.21
C ARG A 71 6.58 -12.37 18.58
N ARG A 72 7.83 -12.41 19.05
CA ARG A 72 8.26 -11.78 20.31
C ARG A 72 8.29 -10.26 20.22
N SER A 73 8.83 -9.70 19.15
CA SER A 73 8.88 -8.24 18.94
C SER A 73 7.48 -7.64 18.79
N THR A 74 6.58 -8.32 18.07
CA THR A 74 5.18 -7.90 17.95
C THR A 74 4.47 -7.86 19.30
N LYS A 75 4.72 -8.85 20.17
CA LYS A 75 4.11 -8.92 21.51
C LYS A 75 4.58 -7.79 22.42
N VAL A 76 5.88 -7.48 22.44
CA VAL A 76 6.44 -6.37 23.21
C VAL A 76 6.00 -5.01 22.64
N ASN A 77 6.15 -4.81 21.35
CA ASN A 77 5.83 -3.54 20.69
C ASN A 77 4.36 -3.16 20.87
N ARG A 78 3.45 -4.14 20.92
CA ARG A 78 2.03 -3.87 21.14
C ARG A 78 1.75 -3.15 22.47
N TRP A 79 2.60 -3.37 23.49
CA TRP A 79 2.45 -2.78 24.82
C TRP A 79 3.19 -1.46 25.00
N VAL A 80 4.34 -1.28 24.33
CA VAL A 80 5.23 -0.16 24.64
C VAL A 80 5.44 0.82 23.47
N ALA A 81 5.16 0.38 22.24
CA ALA A 81 5.48 1.18 21.04
C ALA A 81 4.22 1.90 20.49
N VAL A 82 4.01 3.12 20.94
CA VAL A 82 2.93 4.00 20.47
C VAL A 82 3.54 5.17 19.70
N PRO A 83 3.19 5.41 18.42
CA PRO A 83 2.16 4.72 17.63
C PRO A 83 2.64 3.44 16.93
N ASP A 84 3.93 3.21 16.82
CA ASP A 84 4.55 2.05 16.16
C ASP A 84 5.98 1.83 16.66
N PRO A 85 6.69 0.73 16.28
CA PRO A 85 8.06 0.45 16.73
C PRO A 85 9.10 1.53 16.43
N TYR A 86 8.76 2.51 15.58
CA TYR A 86 9.64 3.62 15.24
C TYR A 86 9.33 4.90 16.04
N PHE A 87 8.50 4.82 17.11
CA PHE A 87 8.21 5.98 17.96
C PHE A 87 9.48 6.67 18.50
N ALA A 88 10.49 5.90 18.85
CA ALA A 88 11.78 6.44 19.33
C ALA A 88 12.59 7.17 18.25
N TRP A 89 12.27 6.95 16.97
CA TRP A 89 12.86 7.67 15.84
C TRP A 89 12.34 9.10 15.70
N VAL A 90 11.15 9.42 16.22
CA VAL A 90 10.50 10.72 16.02
C VAL A 90 11.40 11.88 16.48
N GLY A 91 11.97 11.82 17.70
CA GLY A 91 12.87 12.85 18.21
C GLY A 91 14.10 13.09 17.33
N PRO A 92 14.93 12.05 17.05
CA PRO A 92 16.06 12.18 16.14
C PRO A 92 15.70 12.63 14.73
N ALA A 93 14.54 12.23 14.20
CA ALA A 93 14.05 12.66 12.88
C ALA A 93 13.69 14.17 12.88
N VAL A 94 12.98 14.63 13.90
CA VAL A 94 12.67 16.06 14.06
C VAL A 94 13.95 16.90 14.15
N MET A 95 14.92 16.49 14.97
CA MET A 95 16.22 17.18 15.06
C MET A 95 16.91 17.23 13.70
N LYS A 96 16.92 16.12 12.97
CA LYS A 96 17.52 16.04 11.63
C LYS A 96 16.76 16.91 10.62
N GLY A 97 15.43 16.91 10.68
CA GLY A 97 14.59 17.77 9.84
C GLY A 97 14.87 19.26 10.09
N ARG A 98 14.99 19.69 11.35
CA ARG A 98 15.37 21.07 11.69
C ARG A 98 16.75 21.46 11.16
N GLU A 99 17.72 20.55 11.16
CA GLU A 99 19.02 20.79 10.52
C GLU A 99 18.90 21.00 9.00
N ILE A 100 18.01 20.23 8.35
CA ILE A 100 17.73 20.37 6.91
C ILE A 100 17.13 21.74 6.63
N PHE A 101 16.10 22.14 7.37
CA PHE A 101 15.45 23.45 7.22
C PHE A 101 16.37 24.66 7.46
N LYS A 102 17.43 24.53 8.26
CA LYS A 102 18.46 25.57 8.39
C LYS A 102 19.27 25.81 7.12
N ARG A 103 19.35 24.80 6.23
CA ARG A 103 20.19 24.81 5.03
C ARG A 103 19.39 25.01 3.75
N GLU A 104 18.10 24.67 3.78
CA GLU A 104 17.25 24.61 2.60
C GLU A 104 15.80 24.89 2.95
N ARG A 105 15.10 25.58 2.04
CA ARG A 105 13.65 25.81 2.12
C ARG A 105 12.92 24.74 1.30
N PHE A 106 11.77 24.32 1.79
CA PHE A 106 10.84 23.44 1.09
C PHE A 106 9.49 24.14 0.95
N ASP A 107 8.81 23.87 -0.15
CA ASP A 107 7.49 24.44 -0.46
C ASP A 107 6.37 23.62 0.19
N VAL A 108 6.56 22.28 0.30
CA VAL A 108 5.60 21.35 0.92
C VAL A 108 6.37 20.25 1.67
N ILE A 109 5.78 19.79 2.77
CA ILE A 109 6.14 18.53 3.43
C ILE A 109 5.11 17.48 3.04
N MET A 110 5.53 16.26 2.70
CA MET A 110 4.66 15.09 2.53
C MET A 110 5.13 14.00 3.48
N SER A 111 4.19 13.32 4.16
CA SER A 111 4.51 12.10 4.91
C SER A 111 3.72 10.92 4.36
N SER A 112 4.36 9.76 4.17
CA SER A 112 3.69 8.57 3.64
C SER A 112 3.76 7.40 4.62
N SER A 113 2.60 6.89 5.05
CA SER A 113 2.47 5.69 5.89
C SER A 113 2.96 4.42 5.14
N PRO A 114 3.20 3.25 5.79
CA PRO A 114 2.36 2.68 6.85
C PRO A 114 2.83 2.92 8.29
N ARG A 115 3.93 3.61 8.52
CA ARG A 115 4.39 3.94 9.88
C ARG A 115 3.76 5.26 10.32
N ALA A 116 2.93 5.23 11.37
CA ALA A 116 2.27 6.41 11.89
C ALA A 116 3.26 7.47 12.45
N SER A 117 4.43 7.03 12.92
CA SER A 117 5.52 7.91 13.37
C SER A 117 5.97 8.92 12.31
N VAL A 118 5.81 8.64 10.99
CA VAL A 118 6.16 9.62 9.95
C VAL A 118 5.25 10.83 9.98
N HIS A 119 3.96 10.63 10.29
CA HIS A 119 2.99 11.71 10.42
C HIS A 119 3.30 12.62 11.62
N LEU A 120 3.76 12.03 12.74
CA LEU A 120 4.19 12.82 13.90
C LEU A 120 5.41 13.69 13.60
N VAL A 121 6.40 13.15 12.87
CA VAL A 121 7.57 13.92 12.42
C VAL A 121 7.15 15.05 11.50
N ALA A 122 6.28 14.78 10.53
CA ALA A 122 5.79 15.76 9.57
C ALA A 122 5.00 16.88 10.26
N ALA A 123 4.09 16.55 11.17
CA ALA A 123 3.31 17.52 11.93
C ALA A 123 4.20 18.50 12.71
N VAL A 124 5.21 17.97 13.44
CA VAL A 124 6.15 18.82 14.20
C VAL A 124 7.02 19.68 13.28
N LEU A 125 7.47 19.17 12.15
CA LEU A 125 8.31 19.92 11.21
C LEU A 125 7.52 20.97 10.42
N SER A 126 6.28 20.67 10.06
CA SER A 126 5.35 21.61 9.42
C SER A 126 5.11 22.84 10.29
N GLU A 127 4.77 22.60 11.56
CA GLU A 127 4.62 23.66 12.56
C GLU A 127 5.91 24.46 12.75
N HIS A 128 7.07 23.78 12.91
CA HIS A 128 8.35 24.42 13.13
C HIS A 128 8.81 25.32 11.98
N ALA A 129 8.57 24.88 10.74
CA ALA A 129 9.06 25.55 9.53
C ALA A 129 7.98 26.44 8.87
N SER A 130 6.75 26.42 9.36
CA SER A 130 5.58 27.06 8.75
C SER A 130 5.39 26.67 7.27
N VAL A 131 5.54 25.35 7.00
CA VAL A 131 5.42 24.76 5.66
C VAL A 131 4.20 23.84 5.62
N PRO A 132 3.32 23.98 4.60
CA PRO A 132 2.13 23.14 4.50
C PRO A 132 2.48 21.65 4.39
N TRP A 133 1.65 20.80 5.01
CA TRP A 133 1.87 19.36 5.08
C TRP A 133 0.72 18.57 4.46
N LEU A 134 1.08 17.65 3.54
CA LEU A 134 0.23 16.62 2.97
C LEU A 134 0.48 15.28 3.69
N ALA A 135 -0.57 14.69 4.28
CA ALA A 135 -0.50 13.38 4.91
C ALA A 135 -1.01 12.29 3.95
N ASP A 136 -0.12 11.39 3.50
CA ASP A 136 -0.46 10.27 2.62
C ASP A 136 -0.71 8.99 3.42
N TYR A 137 -1.98 8.55 3.43
CA TYR A 137 -2.47 7.37 4.13
C TYR A 137 -2.54 6.17 3.19
N ARG A 138 -1.55 5.30 3.27
CA ARG A 138 -1.57 4.04 2.57
C ARG A 138 -2.44 2.99 3.28
N ASP A 139 -2.44 3.01 4.60
CA ASP A 139 -3.25 2.18 5.48
C ASP A 139 -3.86 3.10 6.56
N PRO A 140 -5.06 2.81 7.09
CA PRO A 140 -5.59 3.53 8.25
C PRO A 140 -4.63 3.46 9.43
N TRP A 141 -4.62 4.48 10.29
CA TRP A 141 -3.77 4.44 11.48
C TRP A 141 -4.51 3.85 12.69
N SER A 142 -5.42 4.58 13.32
CA SER A 142 -6.08 4.11 14.54
C SER A 142 -7.21 3.11 14.25
N THR A 143 -7.77 3.11 13.04
CA THR A 143 -8.84 2.21 12.58
C THR A 143 -8.32 0.98 11.83
N TYR A 144 -6.98 0.82 11.73
CA TYR A 144 -6.38 -0.27 10.97
C TYR A 144 -6.82 -1.65 11.46
N GLN A 145 -7.46 -2.44 10.60
CA GLN A 145 -8.12 -3.71 10.91
C GLN A 145 -7.22 -4.77 11.57
N PHE A 146 -5.93 -4.78 11.25
CA PHE A 146 -4.96 -5.74 11.80
C PHE A 146 -4.31 -5.26 13.09
N ARG A 147 -4.63 -4.04 13.55
CA ARG A 147 -4.08 -3.51 14.78
C ARG A 147 -4.88 -4.02 16.00
N GLN A 148 -4.19 -4.73 16.86
CA GLN A 148 -4.75 -5.21 18.12
C GLN A 148 -4.25 -4.32 19.25
N TYR A 149 -5.14 -3.62 19.92
CA TYR A 149 -4.82 -2.78 21.06
C TYR A 149 -4.84 -3.61 22.36
N PRO A 150 -3.79 -3.54 23.22
CA PRO A 150 -3.78 -4.26 24.49
C PRO A 150 -4.89 -3.82 25.44
N THR A 151 -5.20 -2.52 25.47
CA THR A 151 -6.24 -1.91 26.31
C THR A 151 -6.97 -0.79 25.57
N ARG A 152 -8.12 -0.36 26.13
CA ARG A 152 -8.84 0.84 25.64
C ARG A 152 -7.98 2.12 25.72
N ALA A 153 -7.10 2.22 26.74
CA ALA A 153 -6.18 3.35 26.89
C ALA A 153 -5.17 3.42 25.72
N HIS A 154 -4.63 2.28 25.26
CA HIS A 154 -3.76 2.25 24.08
C HIS A 154 -4.51 2.71 22.83
N LYS A 155 -5.75 2.23 22.62
CA LYS A 155 -6.58 2.68 21.49
C LYS A 155 -6.78 4.20 21.53
N ALA A 156 -7.22 4.72 22.69
CA ALA A 156 -7.44 6.15 22.89
C ALA A 156 -6.16 6.99 22.66
N SER A 157 -4.99 6.46 23.04
CA SER A 157 -3.70 7.13 22.78
C SER A 157 -3.41 7.24 21.30
N HIS A 158 -3.68 6.19 20.51
CA HIS A 158 -3.53 6.25 19.05
C HIS A 158 -4.50 7.23 18.41
N GLU A 159 -5.77 7.20 18.82
CA GLU A 159 -6.81 8.11 18.31
C GLU A 159 -6.46 9.58 18.61
N LYS A 160 -6.01 9.88 19.82
CA LYS A 160 -5.57 11.24 20.20
C LYS A 160 -4.35 11.70 19.41
N LEU A 161 -3.35 10.83 19.23
CA LEU A 161 -2.15 11.17 18.46
C LEU A 161 -2.47 11.38 16.98
N GLU A 162 -3.37 10.56 16.41
CA GLU A 162 -3.80 10.72 15.02
C GLU A 162 -4.59 12.02 14.85
N ALA A 163 -5.57 12.31 15.72
CA ALA A 163 -6.33 13.55 15.69
C ALA A 163 -5.41 14.79 15.84
N TRP A 164 -4.45 14.74 16.76
CA TRP A 164 -3.45 15.80 16.96
C TRP A 164 -2.60 16.03 15.69
N ALA A 165 -2.15 14.94 15.04
CA ALA A 165 -1.38 15.05 13.81
C ALA A 165 -2.24 15.57 12.65
N LEU A 166 -3.43 14.98 12.43
CA LEU A 166 -4.35 15.41 11.38
C LEU A 166 -4.72 16.89 11.52
N GLY A 167 -4.94 17.38 12.75
CA GLY A 167 -5.20 18.79 13.00
C GLY A 167 -4.13 19.76 12.45
N ARG A 168 -2.97 19.25 12.03
CA ARG A 168 -1.84 20.02 11.43
C ARG A 168 -1.65 19.75 9.95
N ALA A 169 -2.33 18.76 9.38
CA ALA A 169 -2.28 18.50 7.94
C ALA A 169 -3.16 19.50 7.19
N VAL A 170 -2.69 20.08 6.11
CA VAL A 170 -3.48 20.98 5.24
C VAL A 170 -4.33 20.15 4.28
N ALA A 171 -3.85 18.99 3.86
CA ALA A 171 -4.59 18.04 3.04
C ALA A 171 -4.17 16.59 3.35
N VAL A 172 -4.98 15.65 2.94
CA VAL A 172 -4.66 14.23 3.02
C VAL A 172 -4.85 13.56 1.66
N THR A 173 -4.03 12.55 1.40
CA THR A 173 -4.29 11.57 0.34
C THR A 173 -4.49 10.19 0.96
N ALA A 174 -5.33 9.36 0.37
CA ALA A 174 -5.46 7.96 0.75
C ALA A 174 -5.62 7.06 -0.46
N VAL A 175 -5.22 5.78 -0.32
CA VAL A 175 -5.19 4.85 -1.46
C VAL A 175 -6.55 4.42 -1.98
N ASN A 176 -7.63 4.67 -1.24
CA ASN A 176 -9.00 4.37 -1.67
C ASN A 176 -10.04 5.22 -0.93
N ARG A 177 -11.24 5.25 -1.48
CA ARG A 177 -12.36 6.04 -0.98
C ARG A 177 -12.76 5.68 0.46
N PRO A 178 -12.89 4.41 0.89
CA PRO A 178 -13.23 4.08 2.27
C PRO A 178 -12.28 4.65 3.32
N ILE A 179 -10.97 4.79 3.03
CA ILE A 179 -10.02 5.42 3.95
C ILE A 179 -10.24 6.94 3.99
N VAL A 180 -10.50 7.58 2.86
CA VAL A 180 -10.85 9.00 2.81
C VAL A 180 -12.10 9.27 3.65
N ASP A 181 -13.15 8.47 3.46
CA ASP A 181 -14.41 8.63 4.19
C ASP A 181 -14.25 8.45 5.70
N ASP A 182 -13.44 7.48 6.14
CA ASP A 182 -13.09 7.29 7.55
C ASP A 182 -12.33 8.49 8.12
N LEU A 183 -11.39 9.06 7.37
CA LEU A 183 -10.62 10.24 7.78
C LEU A 183 -11.53 11.48 7.88
N VAL A 184 -12.36 11.74 6.87
CA VAL A 184 -13.28 12.89 6.86
C VAL A 184 -14.33 12.76 7.97
N ALA A 185 -14.89 11.57 8.21
CA ALA A 185 -15.84 11.34 9.29
C ALA A 185 -15.25 11.65 10.68
N ARG A 186 -13.96 11.45 10.88
CA ARG A 186 -13.25 11.73 12.14
C ARG A 186 -12.62 13.12 12.21
N ALA A 187 -12.46 13.75 11.06
CA ALA A 187 -11.85 15.07 10.90
C ALA A 187 -12.61 15.86 9.81
N PRO A 188 -13.83 16.36 10.10
CA PRO A 188 -14.71 17.00 9.10
C PRO A 188 -14.08 18.17 8.34
N TRP A 189 -13.10 18.86 8.92
CA TRP A 189 -12.35 19.94 8.24
C TRP A 189 -11.53 19.47 7.04
N LEU A 190 -11.39 18.15 6.85
CA LEU A 190 -10.74 17.56 5.67
C LEU A 190 -11.68 17.47 4.47
N GLU A 191 -12.97 17.78 4.61
CA GLU A 191 -13.88 17.84 3.48
C GLU A 191 -13.35 18.84 2.44
N GLY A 192 -13.27 18.41 1.17
CA GLY A 192 -12.61 19.19 0.10
C GLY A 192 -11.08 19.21 0.11
N HIS A 193 -10.44 18.68 1.17
CA HIS A 193 -8.99 18.56 1.30
C HIS A 193 -8.48 17.12 1.41
N ALA A 194 -9.37 16.14 1.24
CA ALA A 194 -9.06 14.72 1.26
C ALA A 194 -9.21 14.12 -0.14
N HIS A 195 -8.14 13.54 -0.68
CA HIS A 195 -8.08 13.06 -2.05
C HIS A 195 -7.81 11.54 -2.10
N VAL A 196 -8.45 10.85 -3.03
CA VAL A 196 -8.12 9.45 -3.33
C VAL A 196 -6.94 9.45 -4.28
N LEU A 197 -5.82 8.86 -3.88
CA LEU A 197 -4.63 8.67 -4.70
C LEU A 197 -4.21 7.20 -4.61
N PRO A 198 -4.63 6.33 -5.54
CA PRO A 198 -4.39 4.90 -5.48
C PRO A 198 -2.90 4.52 -5.65
N ASN A 199 -2.58 3.23 -5.50
CA ASN A 199 -1.19 2.78 -5.62
C ASN A 199 -0.70 2.72 -7.06
N GLY A 200 -1.51 2.30 -8.00
CA GLY A 200 -1.17 2.22 -9.42
C GLY A 200 -0.09 1.20 -9.79
N PHE A 201 0.30 1.23 -11.07
CA PHE A 201 1.39 0.45 -11.67
C PHE A 201 2.33 1.39 -12.45
N ASP A 202 3.57 0.94 -12.67
CA ASP A 202 4.59 1.70 -13.40
C ASP A 202 4.98 0.94 -14.68
N ARG A 203 4.68 1.48 -15.85
CA ARG A 203 5.05 0.85 -17.13
C ARG A 203 6.55 0.78 -17.36
N ALA A 204 7.34 1.57 -16.64
CA ALA A 204 8.80 1.47 -16.68
C ALA A 204 9.33 0.20 -16.01
N GLU A 205 8.52 -0.44 -15.15
CA GLU A 205 8.87 -1.70 -14.51
C GLU A 205 8.66 -2.87 -15.47
N GLN A 206 9.74 -3.35 -16.07
CA GLN A 206 9.68 -4.44 -17.04
C GLN A 206 9.63 -5.81 -16.37
N PRO A 207 8.72 -6.71 -16.79
CA PRO A 207 8.70 -8.09 -16.32
C PRO A 207 9.91 -8.86 -16.83
N ALA A 208 10.47 -9.74 -15.99
CA ALA A 208 11.47 -10.71 -16.41
C ALA A 208 10.81 -11.81 -17.26
N ASP A 209 11.59 -12.43 -18.14
CA ASP A 209 11.15 -13.62 -18.86
C ASP A 209 11.17 -14.82 -17.92
N VAL A 210 10.01 -15.44 -17.68
CA VAL A 210 9.82 -16.61 -16.82
C VAL A 210 8.88 -17.62 -17.48
N SER A 211 9.09 -18.91 -17.18
CA SER A 211 8.23 -19.99 -17.63
C SER A 211 7.58 -20.71 -16.45
N LEU A 212 6.32 -21.08 -16.60
CA LEU A 212 5.57 -21.84 -15.61
C LEU A 212 5.54 -23.35 -15.91
N GLY A 213 5.84 -23.75 -17.15
CA GLY A 213 5.69 -25.11 -17.65
C GLY A 213 4.25 -25.44 -18.07
N GLU A 214 3.98 -26.70 -18.37
CA GLU A 214 2.69 -27.16 -18.87
C GLU A 214 1.56 -27.08 -17.82
N GLY A 215 0.33 -26.87 -18.29
CA GLY A 215 -0.89 -26.81 -17.50
C GLY A 215 -1.48 -25.39 -17.44
N PHE A 216 -2.64 -25.29 -16.79
CA PHE A 216 -3.31 -24.00 -16.53
C PHE A 216 -2.88 -23.46 -15.15
N TRP A 217 -2.15 -22.36 -15.14
CA TRP A 217 -1.55 -21.81 -13.94
C TRP A 217 -2.33 -20.62 -13.37
N ILE A 218 -2.77 -20.76 -12.12
CA ILE A 218 -3.32 -19.66 -11.32
C ILE A 218 -2.21 -19.15 -10.38
N VAL A 219 -1.81 -17.88 -10.53
CA VAL A 219 -0.66 -17.33 -9.82
C VAL A 219 -1.08 -16.32 -8.77
N HIS A 220 -0.56 -16.46 -7.55
CA HIS A 220 -0.59 -15.44 -6.50
C HIS A 220 0.82 -14.92 -6.23
N THR A 221 1.01 -13.59 -6.19
CA THR A 221 2.29 -12.99 -5.81
C THR A 221 2.19 -12.19 -4.52
N GLY A 222 3.18 -12.33 -3.64
CA GLY A 222 3.38 -11.60 -2.40
C GLY A 222 2.70 -12.19 -1.16
N ARG A 223 2.82 -11.52 -0.02
CA ARG A 223 2.46 -12.05 1.31
C ARG A 223 0.94 -12.14 1.53
N LEU A 224 0.49 -13.12 2.29
CA LEU A 224 -0.93 -13.38 2.60
C LEU A 224 -1.47 -12.54 3.79
N TYR A 225 -0.65 -12.12 4.73
CA TYR A 225 -1.04 -11.26 5.86
C TYR A 225 -2.30 -11.72 6.62
N GLY A 226 -2.35 -12.95 7.12
CA GLY A 226 -3.48 -13.45 7.91
C GLY A 226 -4.71 -13.85 7.07
N ARG A 227 -4.50 -14.19 5.79
CA ARG A 227 -5.54 -14.61 4.84
C ARG A 227 -5.48 -16.11 4.54
N GLU A 228 -4.90 -16.88 5.46
CA GLU A 228 -4.64 -18.32 5.29
C GLU A 228 -5.93 -19.11 5.10
N GLN A 229 -7.03 -18.73 5.80
CA GLN A 229 -8.34 -19.40 5.66
C GLN A 229 -8.91 -19.28 4.24
N GLN A 230 -8.76 -18.12 3.58
CA GLN A 230 -9.20 -17.95 2.21
C GLN A 230 -8.36 -18.77 1.23
N VAL A 231 -7.06 -18.92 1.51
CA VAL A 231 -6.18 -19.76 0.70
C VAL A 231 -6.52 -21.23 0.90
N ALA A 232 -6.81 -21.70 2.10
CA ALA A 232 -7.26 -23.06 2.37
C ALA A 232 -8.55 -23.38 1.58
N ALA A 233 -9.54 -22.48 1.61
CA ALA A 233 -10.78 -22.64 0.83
C ALA A 233 -10.54 -22.64 -0.69
N PHE A 234 -9.59 -21.84 -1.18
CA PHE A 234 -9.17 -21.86 -2.58
C PHE A 234 -8.50 -23.21 -2.94
N LEU A 235 -7.64 -23.75 -2.07
CA LEU A 235 -7.00 -25.06 -2.30
C LEU A 235 -8.02 -26.21 -2.30
N GLU A 236 -9.04 -26.16 -1.44
CA GLU A 236 -10.16 -27.10 -1.46
C GLU A 236 -10.92 -27.05 -2.79
N ALA A 237 -11.16 -25.85 -3.32
CA ALA A 237 -11.77 -25.68 -4.62
C ALA A 237 -10.86 -26.18 -5.77
N LEU A 238 -9.55 -25.91 -5.68
CA LEU A 238 -8.55 -26.39 -6.63
C LEU A 238 -8.51 -27.93 -6.68
N ALA A 239 -8.67 -28.62 -5.55
CA ALA A 239 -8.67 -30.08 -5.48
C ALA A 239 -9.79 -30.71 -6.33
N ALA A 240 -10.91 -30.02 -6.50
CA ALA A 240 -12.04 -30.49 -7.31
C ALA A 240 -11.87 -30.21 -8.82
N LEU A 241 -10.83 -29.49 -9.24
CA LEU A 241 -10.57 -29.17 -10.65
C LEU A 241 -9.71 -30.22 -11.35
N PRO A 242 -9.69 -30.27 -12.72
CA PRO A 242 -8.81 -31.13 -13.49
C PRO A 242 -7.35 -31.03 -13.05
N GLN A 243 -6.61 -32.13 -13.20
CA GLN A 243 -5.22 -32.30 -12.74
C GLN A 243 -4.23 -31.32 -13.40
N ASP A 244 -4.54 -30.81 -14.57
CA ASP A 244 -3.73 -29.83 -15.29
C ASP A 244 -3.92 -28.39 -14.78
N VAL A 245 -4.90 -28.13 -13.89
CA VAL A 245 -5.04 -26.84 -13.22
C VAL A 245 -4.13 -26.79 -12.00
N LYS A 246 -3.23 -25.81 -11.96
CA LYS A 246 -2.16 -25.70 -10.99
C LYS A 246 -2.17 -24.31 -10.33
N ALA A 247 -1.58 -24.19 -9.16
CA ALA A 247 -1.42 -22.93 -8.46
C ALA A 247 0.06 -22.66 -8.12
N LEU A 248 0.48 -21.39 -8.30
CA LEU A 248 1.79 -20.91 -7.87
C LEU A 248 1.60 -19.77 -6.85
N PHE A 249 2.25 -19.91 -5.70
CA PHE A 249 2.32 -18.88 -4.67
C PHE A 249 3.75 -18.34 -4.57
N VAL A 250 3.97 -17.08 -4.93
CA VAL A 250 5.28 -16.42 -4.91
C VAL A 250 5.35 -15.44 -3.75
N GLY A 251 6.38 -15.53 -2.90
CA GLY A 251 6.58 -14.65 -1.74
C GLY A 251 5.69 -14.99 -0.54
N VAL A 252 5.13 -16.18 -0.53
CA VAL A 252 4.36 -16.76 0.58
C VAL A 252 5.27 -17.67 1.39
N ASP A 253 5.11 -17.69 2.71
CA ASP A 253 5.76 -18.68 3.56
C ASP A 253 5.14 -20.05 3.28
N GLU A 254 5.95 -21.02 2.90
CA GLU A 254 5.51 -22.37 2.53
C GLU A 254 4.68 -23.06 3.63
N SER A 255 5.02 -22.80 4.90
CA SER A 255 4.29 -23.30 6.06
C SER A 255 2.81 -22.88 6.12
N ARG A 256 2.40 -21.89 5.32
CA ARG A 256 1.03 -21.37 5.26
C ARG A 256 0.18 -21.96 4.13
N VAL A 257 0.80 -22.72 3.24
CA VAL A 257 0.15 -23.29 2.05
C VAL A 257 0.34 -24.81 2.00
N ARG A 258 1.58 -25.28 2.26
CA ARG A 258 1.94 -26.69 2.11
C ARG A 258 1.08 -27.65 2.96
N PRO A 259 0.80 -27.38 4.25
CA PRO A 259 0.00 -28.32 5.06
C PRO A 259 -1.40 -28.59 4.49
N ASP A 260 -2.07 -27.56 3.94
CA ASP A 260 -3.38 -27.75 3.31
C ASP A 260 -3.25 -28.42 1.94
N ALA A 261 -2.24 -28.08 1.14
CA ALA A 261 -1.98 -28.72 -0.14
C ALA A 261 -1.71 -30.24 0.02
N ASP A 262 -0.91 -30.63 1.03
CA ASP A 262 -0.60 -32.02 1.32
C ASP A 262 -1.82 -32.78 1.82
N ARG A 263 -2.59 -32.19 2.74
CA ARG A 263 -3.87 -32.74 3.24
C ARG A 263 -4.87 -33.03 2.12
N LEU A 264 -4.85 -32.21 1.08
CA LEU A 264 -5.76 -32.31 -0.08
C LEU A 264 -5.18 -33.14 -1.22
N GLY A 265 -3.98 -33.69 -1.08
CA GLY A 265 -3.34 -34.50 -2.12
C GLY A 265 -2.98 -33.73 -3.39
N LEU A 266 -2.73 -32.41 -3.26
CA LEU A 266 -2.46 -31.56 -4.41
C LEU A 266 -1.03 -31.71 -4.97
N GLY A 267 -0.07 -32.21 -4.18
CA GLY A 267 1.28 -32.53 -4.62
C GLY A 267 1.91 -31.47 -5.52
N ASP A 268 2.29 -31.88 -6.75
CA ASP A 268 2.94 -31.00 -7.75
C ASP A 268 1.99 -29.97 -8.38
N ARG A 269 0.69 -30.02 -8.07
CA ARG A 269 -0.25 -28.99 -8.53
C ARG A 269 -0.11 -27.66 -7.78
N VAL A 270 0.58 -27.66 -6.63
CA VAL A 270 0.81 -26.45 -5.82
C VAL A 270 2.31 -26.22 -5.66
N ARG A 271 2.81 -25.15 -6.31
CA ARG A 271 4.19 -24.68 -6.19
C ARG A 271 4.24 -23.46 -5.30
N VAL A 272 5.22 -23.39 -4.41
CA VAL A 272 5.47 -22.23 -3.54
C VAL A 272 6.90 -21.76 -3.79
N GLU A 273 7.05 -20.48 -4.09
CA GLU A 273 8.33 -19.83 -4.33
C GLU A 273 8.60 -18.78 -3.26
N PRO A 274 9.85 -18.58 -2.84
CA PRO A 274 10.20 -17.53 -1.91
C PRO A 274 9.93 -16.14 -2.50
N LEU A 275 10.17 -15.09 -1.70
CA LEU A 275 10.08 -13.71 -2.18
C LEU A 275 11.14 -13.48 -3.27
N VAL A 276 10.69 -13.06 -4.45
CA VAL A 276 11.53 -12.78 -5.62
C VAL A 276 11.62 -11.28 -5.90
N PRO A 277 12.60 -10.81 -6.67
CA PRO A 277 12.64 -9.42 -7.18
C PRO A 277 11.38 -9.06 -7.97
N LEU A 278 11.00 -7.78 -7.94
CA LEU A 278 9.78 -7.29 -8.61
C LEU A 278 9.69 -7.67 -10.10
N PRO A 279 10.75 -7.54 -10.94
CA PRO A 279 10.66 -7.97 -12.34
C PRO A 279 10.28 -9.44 -12.51
N VAL A 280 10.77 -10.33 -11.65
CA VAL A 280 10.46 -11.77 -11.66
C VAL A 280 9.01 -12.01 -11.24
N ALA A 281 8.53 -11.28 -10.22
CA ALA A 281 7.12 -11.35 -9.79
C ALA A 281 6.17 -10.90 -10.92
N LEU A 282 6.49 -9.81 -11.59
CA LEU A 282 5.75 -9.32 -12.77
C LEU A 282 5.81 -10.33 -13.93
N GLY A 283 6.95 -11.01 -14.12
CA GLY A 283 7.11 -12.08 -15.08
C GLY A 283 6.15 -13.24 -14.82
N TYR A 284 6.07 -13.72 -13.58
CA TYR A 284 5.11 -14.76 -13.19
C TYR A 284 3.66 -14.32 -13.39
N GLN A 285 3.32 -13.08 -13.06
CA GLN A 285 1.98 -12.54 -13.29
C GLN A 285 1.62 -12.54 -14.78
N ARG A 286 2.57 -12.16 -15.64
CA ARG A 286 2.36 -12.12 -17.09
C ARG A 286 2.34 -13.52 -17.74
N ALA A 287 3.09 -14.45 -17.21
CA ALA A 287 3.13 -15.85 -17.73
C ALA A 287 1.93 -16.68 -17.27
N ALA A 288 1.17 -16.24 -16.27
CA ALA A 288 0.00 -16.94 -15.73
C ALA A 288 -1.15 -17.02 -16.75
N ASP A 289 -1.98 -18.09 -16.67
CA ASP A 289 -3.25 -18.16 -17.36
C ASP A 289 -4.34 -17.38 -16.60
N ALA A 290 -4.22 -17.31 -15.26
CA ALA A 290 -5.06 -16.51 -14.38
C ALA A 290 -4.31 -16.07 -13.13
N LEU A 291 -4.84 -15.05 -12.45
CA LEU A 291 -4.26 -14.50 -11.23
C LEU A 291 -5.20 -14.68 -10.04
N LEU A 292 -4.67 -15.01 -8.87
CA LEU A 292 -5.42 -15.14 -7.62
C LEU A 292 -5.17 -13.88 -6.76
N LEU A 293 -6.20 -13.07 -6.58
CA LEU A 293 -6.17 -11.95 -5.64
C LEU A 293 -6.89 -12.33 -4.35
N VAL A 294 -6.17 -12.30 -3.22
CA VAL A 294 -6.76 -12.53 -1.90
C VAL A 294 -6.75 -11.21 -1.13
N ASN A 295 -7.93 -10.65 -0.90
CA ASN A 295 -8.11 -9.42 -0.14
C ASN A 295 -8.46 -9.67 1.34
N GLY A 296 -8.43 -8.61 2.17
CA GLY A 296 -8.95 -8.65 3.52
C GLY A 296 -10.48 -8.72 3.55
N ARG A 297 -11.06 -8.77 4.77
CA ARG A 297 -12.51 -8.91 4.99
C ARG A 297 -13.25 -7.57 5.13
N ARG A 298 -12.56 -6.43 5.08
CA ARG A 298 -13.16 -5.10 5.30
C ARG A 298 -13.25 -4.30 3.99
N PRO A 299 -14.17 -3.31 3.90
CA PRO A 299 -14.35 -2.48 2.72
C PRO A 299 -13.08 -1.76 2.25
N GLU A 300 -12.26 -1.25 3.17
CA GLU A 300 -11.01 -0.56 2.86
C GLU A 300 -9.90 -1.51 2.38
N SER A 301 -10.12 -2.84 2.48
CA SER A 301 -9.11 -3.81 2.08
C SER A 301 -8.91 -3.83 0.57
N MET A 302 -7.73 -3.41 0.14
CA MET A 302 -7.29 -3.51 -1.25
C MET A 302 -5.79 -3.79 -1.29
N SER A 303 -5.42 -4.90 -1.89
CA SER A 303 -4.00 -5.19 -2.12
C SER A 303 -3.48 -4.30 -3.25
N SER A 304 -2.33 -3.64 -3.05
CA SER A 304 -1.68 -2.86 -4.11
C SER A 304 -1.33 -3.67 -5.36
N LYS A 305 -1.26 -5.00 -5.25
CA LYS A 305 -1.02 -5.92 -6.37
C LYS A 305 -2.15 -5.92 -7.40
N VAL A 306 -3.36 -5.47 -7.04
CA VAL A 306 -4.47 -5.42 -7.99
C VAL A 306 -4.11 -4.63 -9.24
N PHE A 307 -3.35 -3.55 -9.10
CA PHE A 307 -2.92 -2.72 -10.22
C PHE A 307 -1.88 -3.43 -11.11
N GLU A 308 -0.92 -4.16 -10.49
CA GLU A 308 0.04 -4.99 -11.21
C GLU A 308 -0.66 -6.15 -11.95
N TYR A 309 -1.69 -6.75 -11.33
CA TYR A 309 -2.49 -7.81 -11.90
C TYR A 309 -3.32 -7.32 -13.10
N LEU A 310 -3.93 -6.15 -12.98
CA LEU A 310 -4.64 -5.51 -14.09
C LEU A 310 -3.69 -5.19 -15.25
N GLN A 311 -2.48 -4.67 -14.95
CA GLN A 311 -1.44 -4.43 -15.95
C GLN A 311 -0.98 -5.71 -16.65
N ALA A 312 -0.94 -6.85 -15.95
CA ALA A 312 -0.54 -8.12 -16.52
C ALA A 312 -1.50 -8.63 -17.62
N GLY A 313 -2.73 -8.10 -17.65
CA GLY A 313 -3.73 -8.41 -18.69
C GLY A 313 -4.19 -9.87 -18.63
N ARG A 314 -4.27 -10.47 -17.43
CA ARG A 314 -4.75 -11.83 -17.21
C ARG A 314 -6.05 -11.83 -16.42
N PRO A 315 -6.95 -12.81 -16.64
CA PRO A 315 -8.15 -12.97 -15.82
C PRO A 315 -7.81 -13.05 -14.34
N ILE A 316 -8.57 -12.34 -13.48
CA ILE A 316 -8.32 -12.31 -12.04
C ILE A 316 -9.46 -12.98 -11.29
N PHE A 317 -9.16 -14.04 -10.53
CA PHE A 317 -10.06 -14.60 -9.53
C PHE A 317 -9.80 -13.91 -8.20
N ALA A 318 -10.74 -13.10 -7.72
CA ALA A 318 -10.59 -12.27 -6.54
C ALA A 318 -11.46 -12.78 -5.38
N ILE A 319 -10.82 -13.12 -4.26
CA ILE A 319 -11.52 -13.39 -3.00
C ILE A 319 -11.61 -12.04 -2.27
N SER A 320 -12.78 -11.42 -2.33
CA SER A 320 -12.98 -10.05 -1.84
C SER A 320 -14.42 -9.83 -1.38
N PRO A 321 -14.66 -9.16 -0.23
CA PRO A 321 -16.01 -8.92 0.28
C PRO A 321 -16.81 -7.99 -0.65
N ALA A 322 -18.14 -8.08 -0.59
CA ALA A 322 -19.02 -7.12 -1.21
C ALA A 322 -18.74 -5.72 -0.67
N GLY A 323 -18.86 -4.70 -1.53
CA GLY A 323 -18.60 -3.31 -1.16
C GLY A 323 -17.14 -2.98 -0.85
N SER A 324 -16.18 -3.88 -1.14
CA SER A 324 -14.76 -3.58 -0.97
C SER A 324 -14.23 -2.67 -2.08
N ALA A 325 -13.19 -1.88 -1.74
CA ALA A 325 -12.50 -1.01 -2.69
C ALA A 325 -11.98 -1.78 -3.93
N ALA A 326 -11.54 -3.04 -3.76
CA ALA A 326 -11.10 -3.85 -4.88
C ALA A 326 -12.26 -4.27 -5.80
N ARG A 327 -13.44 -4.55 -5.24
CA ARG A 327 -14.61 -4.88 -6.04
C ARG A 327 -15.09 -3.66 -6.82
N ALA A 328 -15.17 -2.50 -6.18
CA ALA A 328 -15.50 -1.24 -6.85
C ALA A 328 -14.53 -0.94 -8.03
N LEU A 329 -13.23 -1.21 -7.85
CA LEU A 329 -12.25 -1.08 -8.92
C LEU A 329 -12.54 -2.03 -10.09
N PHE A 330 -12.88 -3.30 -9.83
CA PHE A 330 -13.20 -4.25 -10.90
C PHE A 330 -14.51 -3.91 -11.61
N ASP A 331 -15.52 -3.41 -10.87
CA ASP A 331 -16.79 -2.95 -11.46
C ASP A 331 -16.56 -1.75 -12.39
N GLU A 332 -15.56 -0.91 -12.08
CA GLU A 332 -15.20 0.26 -12.84
C GLU A 332 -14.37 -0.06 -14.10
N VAL A 333 -13.33 -0.91 -13.98
CA VAL A 333 -12.38 -1.14 -15.10
C VAL A 333 -12.65 -2.46 -15.84
N GLY A 334 -13.55 -3.31 -15.33
CA GLY A 334 -13.66 -4.71 -15.74
C GLY A 334 -12.44 -5.52 -15.28
N GLY A 335 -12.43 -6.82 -15.44
CA GLY A 335 -11.21 -7.62 -15.30
C GLY A 335 -11.05 -8.43 -14.02
N GLY A 336 -12.11 -8.59 -13.22
CA GLY A 336 -12.08 -9.44 -12.04
C GLY A 336 -13.36 -10.24 -11.83
N THR A 337 -13.24 -11.52 -11.51
CA THR A 337 -14.34 -12.35 -11.01
C THR A 337 -14.23 -12.42 -9.50
N CYS A 338 -15.20 -11.81 -8.79
CA CYS A 338 -15.17 -11.69 -7.34
C CYS A 338 -16.05 -12.74 -6.65
N VAL A 339 -15.49 -13.40 -5.63
CA VAL A 339 -16.22 -14.28 -4.69
C VAL A 339 -16.09 -13.73 -3.27
N GLN A 340 -17.08 -14.03 -2.42
CA GLN A 340 -17.01 -13.66 -0.99
C GLN A 340 -15.96 -14.52 -0.27
N PRO A 341 -15.29 -14.01 0.77
CA PRO A 341 -14.32 -14.78 1.56
C PRO A 341 -14.88 -16.03 2.22
N ASP A 342 -16.19 -16.08 2.45
CA ASP A 342 -16.90 -17.18 3.13
C ASP A 342 -17.74 -18.04 2.18
N ASP A 343 -17.70 -17.76 0.87
CA ASP A 343 -18.40 -18.55 -0.15
C ASP A 343 -17.76 -19.93 -0.37
N ARG A 344 -18.59 -20.88 -0.80
CA ARG A 344 -18.09 -22.15 -1.37
C ARG A 344 -17.47 -21.88 -2.73
N MET A 345 -16.15 -21.98 -2.83
CA MET A 345 -15.41 -21.54 -4.02
C MET A 345 -15.38 -22.56 -5.16
N ALA A 346 -15.73 -23.82 -4.92
CA ALA A 346 -15.56 -24.90 -5.93
C ALA A 346 -16.31 -24.61 -7.23
N GLY A 347 -17.59 -24.28 -7.18
CA GLY A 347 -18.40 -23.93 -8.35
C GLY A 347 -17.91 -22.66 -9.05
N PRO A 348 -17.80 -21.53 -8.34
CA PRO A 348 -17.28 -20.30 -8.92
C PRO A 348 -15.87 -20.43 -9.54
N LEU A 349 -14.95 -21.15 -8.90
CA LEU A 349 -13.61 -21.35 -9.44
C LEU A 349 -13.63 -22.23 -10.69
N ALA A 350 -14.47 -23.29 -10.72
CA ALA A 350 -14.62 -24.13 -11.91
C ALA A 350 -15.18 -23.33 -13.10
N ALA A 351 -16.23 -22.54 -12.89
CA ALA A 351 -16.80 -21.66 -13.91
C ALA A 351 -15.78 -20.62 -14.40
N PHE A 352 -15.02 -20.02 -13.49
CA PHE A 352 -13.96 -19.06 -13.84
C PHE A 352 -12.86 -19.70 -14.70
N VAL A 353 -12.35 -20.88 -14.33
CA VAL A 353 -11.32 -21.60 -15.10
C VAL A 353 -11.85 -21.98 -16.49
N ALA A 354 -13.10 -22.43 -16.60
CA ALA A 354 -13.72 -22.72 -17.89
C ALA A 354 -13.81 -21.47 -18.79
N ALA A 355 -14.29 -20.36 -18.24
CA ALA A 355 -14.36 -19.08 -18.95
C ALA A 355 -12.98 -18.55 -19.34
N ALA A 356 -11.98 -18.67 -18.46
CA ALA A 356 -10.60 -18.25 -18.77
C ALA A 356 -9.97 -19.08 -19.90
N ARG A 357 -10.23 -20.38 -19.94
CA ARG A 357 -9.79 -21.27 -21.05
C ARG A 357 -10.48 -20.94 -22.37
N ALA A 358 -11.75 -20.54 -22.31
CA ALA A 358 -12.50 -20.11 -23.50
C ALA A 358 -12.16 -18.69 -23.98
N GLY A 359 -11.35 -17.93 -23.21
CA GLY A 359 -11.09 -16.51 -23.47
C GLY A 359 -12.27 -15.59 -23.15
N GLU A 360 -13.25 -16.06 -22.36
CA GLU A 360 -14.48 -15.36 -21.99
C GLU A 360 -14.42 -14.73 -20.59
N ALA A 361 -13.40 -15.05 -19.80
CA ALA A 361 -13.23 -14.44 -18.48
C ALA A 361 -12.89 -12.94 -18.61
N PRO A 362 -13.46 -12.08 -17.75
CA PRO A 362 -13.27 -10.64 -17.87
C PRO A 362 -11.81 -10.23 -17.65
N VAL A 363 -11.29 -9.39 -18.55
CA VAL A 363 -9.97 -8.76 -18.48
C VAL A 363 -10.14 -7.27 -18.73
N ALA A 364 -9.54 -6.44 -17.89
CA ALA A 364 -9.62 -4.99 -18.04
C ALA A 364 -8.99 -4.53 -19.37
N ALA A 365 -9.68 -3.62 -20.06
CA ALA A 365 -9.15 -3.04 -21.27
C ALA A 365 -7.97 -2.10 -20.95
N PRO A 366 -6.87 -2.12 -21.73
CA PRO A 366 -5.70 -1.27 -21.45
C PRO A 366 -6.03 0.23 -21.38
N GLY A 367 -7.04 0.71 -22.12
CA GLY A 367 -7.49 2.11 -22.14
C GLY A 367 -8.06 2.55 -20.78
N ASP A 368 -8.77 1.65 -20.08
CA ASP A 368 -9.41 1.96 -18.81
C ASP A 368 -8.42 2.02 -17.63
N LEU A 369 -7.20 1.54 -17.86
CA LEU A 369 -6.15 1.50 -16.85
C LEU A 369 -5.25 2.76 -16.84
N GLY A 370 -5.35 3.64 -17.81
CA GLY A 370 -4.46 4.80 -17.98
C GLY A 370 -4.37 5.68 -16.73
N ARG A 371 -5.49 5.89 -16.05
CA ARG A 371 -5.55 6.68 -14.80
C ARG A 371 -4.85 6.05 -13.61
N TYR A 372 -4.55 4.75 -13.65
CA TYR A 372 -3.81 4.02 -12.61
C TYR A 372 -2.33 3.88 -12.93
N GLU A 373 -1.87 4.45 -14.04
CA GLU A 373 -0.45 4.53 -14.36
C GLU A 373 0.25 5.59 -13.51
N LEU A 374 1.45 5.29 -13.04
CA LEU A 374 2.19 6.16 -12.12
C LEU A 374 2.48 7.56 -12.68
N GLY A 375 2.66 7.69 -14.00
CA GLY A 375 2.79 9.01 -14.64
C GLY A 375 1.55 9.88 -14.37
N HIS A 376 0.35 9.33 -14.64
CA HIS A 376 -0.91 10.04 -14.39
C HIS A 376 -1.13 10.33 -12.89
N LEU A 377 -0.95 9.33 -12.04
CA LEU A 377 -1.10 9.52 -10.58
C LEU A 377 -0.09 10.50 -10.00
N THR A 378 1.12 10.60 -10.58
CA THR A 378 2.11 11.58 -10.15
C THR A 378 1.71 12.99 -10.61
N HIS A 379 1.11 13.12 -11.78
CA HIS A 379 0.53 14.38 -12.23
C HIS A 379 -0.58 14.86 -11.28
N GLU A 380 -1.50 13.96 -10.87
CA GLU A 380 -2.52 14.28 -9.86
C GLU A 380 -1.88 14.70 -8.52
N LEU A 381 -0.87 13.94 -8.04
CA LEU A 381 -0.14 14.30 -6.83
C LEU A 381 0.51 15.67 -6.95
N ALA A 382 1.16 15.96 -8.08
CA ALA A 382 1.80 17.25 -8.34
C ALA A 382 0.78 18.38 -8.33
N GLY A 383 -0.40 18.20 -8.90
CA GLY A 383 -1.51 19.16 -8.82
C GLY A 383 -1.95 19.45 -7.39
N ILE A 384 -2.06 18.40 -6.54
CA ILE A 384 -2.35 18.58 -5.11
C ILE A 384 -1.22 19.36 -4.42
N LEU A 385 0.03 19.00 -4.65
CA LEU A 385 1.19 19.68 -4.08
C LEU A 385 1.28 21.14 -4.55
N ASP A 386 0.96 21.42 -5.80
CA ASP A 386 0.93 22.77 -6.37
C ASP A 386 -0.15 23.62 -5.71
N GLY A 387 -1.29 23.04 -5.43
CA GLY A 387 -2.36 23.70 -4.67
C GLY A 387 -2.00 24.01 -3.22
N LEU A 388 -1.01 23.32 -2.65
CA LEU A 388 -0.52 23.56 -1.29
C LEU A 388 0.66 24.53 -1.26
N ALA A 389 1.50 24.55 -2.28
CA ALA A 389 2.68 25.40 -2.33
C ALA A 389 2.29 26.89 -2.23
N GLY A 390 2.88 27.57 -1.26
CA GLY A 390 2.57 28.99 -0.99
C GLY A 390 1.33 29.22 -0.10
N ARG A 391 0.58 28.19 0.29
CA ARG A 391 -0.45 28.33 1.33
C ARG A 391 0.19 28.53 2.68
N PRO A 392 -0.42 29.35 3.55
CA PRO A 392 0.04 29.44 4.93
C PRO A 392 -0.13 28.08 5.63
N TRP A 393 0.82 27.73 6.49
CA TRP A 393 0.63 26.68 7.47
C TRP A 393 -0.47 27.12 8.44
N ILE A 394 -1.45 26.26 8.68
CA ILE A 394 -2.60 26.57 9.52
C ILE A 394 -2.38 25.94 10.90
N ALA A 395 -2.23 26.81 11.92
CA ALA A 395 -1.98 26.38 13.30
C ALA A 395 -3.23 25.81 13.99
N ASP A 396 -4.42 26.32 13.63
CA ASP A 396 -5.69 25.91 14.23
C ASP A 396 -6.64 25.33 13.17
N PRO A 397 -7.28 24.17 13.43
CA PRO A 397 -8.32 23.65 12.59
C PRO A 397 -9.50 24.61 12.35
N ASP A 398 -9.78 25.47 13.33
CA ASP A 398 -10.89 26.44 13.25
C ASP A 398 -10.53 27.67 12.38
N ASP A 399 -9.26 27.91 12.08
CA ASP A 399 -8.80 28.96 11.16
C ASP A 399 -8.92 28.56 9.67
N ARG A 400 -9.49 27.40 9.35
CA ARG A 400 -9.60 26.90 7.98
C ARG A 400 -10.82 27.48 7.30
N GLU A 401 -10.61 28.15 6.18
CA GLU A 401 -11.71 28.50 5.29
C GLU A 401 -12.39 27.21 4.79
N PRO A 402 -13.75 27.17 4.77
CA PRO A 402 -14.45 26.07 4.12
C PRO A 402 -14.00 25.98 2.66
N ALA A 403 -13.89 24.75 2.14
CA ALA A 403 -13.52 24.52 0.76
C ALA A 403 -14.42 25.37 -0.16
N ALA A 404 -13.81 26.11 -1.09
CA ALA A 404 -14.57 26.80 -2.12
C ALA A 404 -15.43 25.76 -2.86
N GLU A 405 -16.74 26.02 -2.97
CA GLU A 405 -17.64 25.18 -3.75
C GLU A 405 -17.06 24.98 -5.14
N ALA A 406 -16.94 23.71 -5.56
CA ALA A 406 -16.53 23.39 -6.92
C ALA A 406 -17.56 24.03 -7.89
N PRO A 407 -17.13 24.69 -8.96
CA PRO A 407 -18.05 25.15 -9.98
C PRO A 407 -18.81 23.95 -10.57
N GLU A 408 -20.14 24.06 -10.67
CA GLU A 408 -21.06 23.09 -11.24
C GLU A 408 -20.68 22.62 -12.65
#